data_6e54745f3af97cede7c4ee03de680ab1
#
_entry.id   6e54745f3af97cede7c4ee03de680ab1
#
_cell.length_a   1.000
_cell.length_b   1.000
_cell.length_c   1.000
_cell.angle_alpha   90.00
_cell.angle_beta   90.00
_cell.angle_gamma   90.00
#
_symmetry.space_group_name_H-M   'P 1'
#
loop_
_entity.id
_entity.type
_entity.pdbx_description
1 polymer ?
#
loop_
_entity_poly.entity_id
_entity_poly.type
_entity_poly.pdbx_seq_one_letter_code
_entity_poly.pdbx_strand_id
1 'polypeptide(L)'
;MNREKDLKKYNIRTDLLVESIKDNNNIKPVINIEDKIKITTVKVDEKTEKLINKKQGNYITIEFEDVTDFTNKEKVKEIFSKELKKMLANLKITKNSYCLIIGLGNDKSTPDSLGPLSINNIIVTSHLFELQNVEGFMKVSAINPGVMGQTGIETSDIILSLVEKLKPDFLIAIDSLASSSIERVNKTIQMTDTGIHPGSGVGNSRKEISYEKLNIPVVAIGVPTVVDANVIVS
;
A
#
# COMPACT_ATOMS: atom_id res chain seq x y z
N MET A 1 -1.37 -32.67 14.70
CA MET A 1 -2.40 -31.62 14.64
C MET A 1 -2.11 -30.78 13.41
N ASN A 2 -3.06 -30.61 12.50
CA ASN A 2 -2.80 -30.02 11.20
C ASN A 2 -3.10 -28.50 11.27
N ARG A 3 -2.07 -27.71 11.55
CA ARG A 3 -2.10 -26.25 11.76
C ARG A 3 -2.90 -25.49 10.69
N GLU A 4 -2.82 -25.91 9.43
CA GLU A 4 -3.55 -25.30 8.30
C GLU A 4 -5.07 -25.52 8.34
N LYS A 5 -5.56 -26.64 8.94
CA LYS A 5 -6.99 -26.90 9.08
C LYS A 5 -7.63 -26.06 10.17
N ASP A 6 -6.89 -25.74 11.22
CA ASP A 6 -7.39 -24.90 12.33
C ASP A 6 -7.50 -23.42 11.91
N LEU A 7 -6.56 -22.91 11.11
CA LEU A 7 -6.58 -21.55 10.61
C LEU A 7 -7.79 -21.24 9.69
N LYS A 8 -8.23 -22.22 8.88
CA LYS A 8 -9.45 -22.08 8.04
C LYS A 8 -10.74 -21.88 8.86
N LYS A 9 -10.75 -22.30 10.12
CA LYS A 9 -11.89 -22.15 11.03
C LYS A 9 -12.09 -20.72 11.53
N TYR A 10 -11.04 -19.89 11.53
CA TYR A 10 -11.04 -18.56 12.13
C TYR A 10 -11.26 -17.40 11.16
N ASN A 11 -11.53 -17.67 9.87
CA ASN A 11 -11.76 -16.62 8.85
C ASN A 11 -10.75 -15.46 8.93
N ILE A 12 -9.44 -15.80 9.01
CA ILE A 12 -8.36 -14.84 9.17
C ILE A 12 -8.29 -13.92 7.95
N ARG A 13 -8.39 -12.63 8.20
CA ARG A 13 -8.36 -11.60 7.16
C ARG A 13 -6.92 -11.23 6.81
N THR A 14 -6.71 -10.87 5.56
CA THR A 14 -5.43 -10.35 5.07
C THR A 14 -5.64 -9.25 4.03
N ASP A 15 -4.77 -8.24 4.08
CA ASP A 15 -4.68 -7.22 3.05
C ASP A 15 -3.77 -7.63 1.90
N LEU A 16 -2.89 -8.64 2.13
CA LEU A 16 -1.92 -9.09 1.14
C LEU A 16 -2.55 -9.98 0.07
N LEU A 17 -2.36 -9.61 -1.20
CA LEU A 17 -2.84 -10.39 -2.34
C LEU A 17 -2.20 -11.78 -2.40
N VAL A 18 -0.89 -11.88 -2.15
CA VAL A 18 -0.16 -13.16 -2.20
C VAL A 18 -0.70 -14.21 -1.23
N GLU A 19 -1.35 -13.79 -0.15
CA GLU A 19 -2.03 -14.68 0.78
C GLU A 19 -3.41 -15.10 0.29
N SER A 20 -4.12 -14.19 -0.39
CA SER A 20 -5.45 -14.47 -0.96
C SER A 20 -5.41 -15.43 -2.14
N ILE A 21 -4.28 -15.52 -2.85
CA ILE A 21 -4.11 -16.43 -4.01
C ILE A 21 -3.48 -17.77 -3.65
N LYS A 22 -2.97 -17.97 -2.43
CA LYS A 22 -2.19 -19.14 -2.02
C LYS A 22 -2.92 -20.47 -2.25
N ASP A 23 -4.23 -20.49 -2.06
CA ASP A 23 -5.09 -21.66 -2.22
C ASP A 23 -5.76 -21.74 -3.60
N ASN A 24 -5.46 -20.84 -4.54
CA ASN A 24 -6.14 -20.74 -5.82
C ASN A 24 -5.21 -21.02 -7.01
N ASN A 25 -5.16 -22.27 -7.45
CA ASN A 25 -4.30 -22.73 -8.56
C ASN A 25 -4.63 -22.09 -9.92
N ASN A 26 -5.75 -21.40 -10.06
CA ASN A 26 -6.16 -20.76 -11.30
C ASN A 26 -5.48 -19.40 -11.53
N ILE A 27 -4.84 -18.83 -10.50
CA ILE A 27 -4.15 -17.55 -10.59
C ILE A 27 -2.66 -17.84 -10.73
N LYS A 28 -2.06 -17.39 -11.83
CA LYS A 28 -0.62 -17.57 -12.09
C LYS A 28 0.12 -16.27 -11.83
N PRO A 29 0.76 -16.11 -10.66
CA PRO A 29 1.63 -14.97 -10.41
C PRO A 29 2.89 -15.03 -11.28
N VAL A 30 3.38 -13.89 -11.70
CA VAL A 30 4.75 -13.76 -12.22
C VAL A 30 5.68 -13.56 -11.04
N ILE A 31 6.61 -14.48 -10.85
CA ILE A 31 7.57 -14.46 -9.73
C ILE A 31 8.96 -14.24 -10.28
N ASN A 32 9.65 -13.21 -9.79
CA ASN A 32 11.06 -12.95 -10.02
C ASN A 32 11.79 -12.97 -8.68
N ILE A 33 13.02 -13.45 -8.67
CA ILE A 33 13.91 -13.42 -7.49
C ILE A 33 15.16 -12.65 -7.90
N GLU A 34 15.42 -11.56 -7.21
CA GLU A 34 16.60 -10.70 -7.42
C GLU A 34 17.29 -10.54 -6.06
N ASP A 35 18.54 -10.99 -5.92
CA ASP A 35 19.32 -10.89 -4.68
C ASP A 35 18.62 -11.44 -3.42
N LYS A 36 17.95 -12.56 -3.50
CA LYS A 36 17.10 -13.18 -2.45
C LYS A 36 15.81 -12.41 -2.12
N ILE A 37 15.54 -11.34 -2.82
CA ILE A 37 14.29 -10.59 -2.69
C ILE A 37 13.31 -11.16 -3.72
N LYS A 38 12.15 -11.59 -3.26
CA LYS A 38 11.12 -12.17 -4.11
C LYS A 38 10.11 -11.11 -4.50
N ILE A 39 9.93 -10.95 -5.81
CA ILE A 39 8.99 -10.00 -6.40
C ILE A 39 7.86 -10.82 -7.03
N THR A 40 6.65 -10.68 -6.52
CA THR A 40 5.46 -11.35 -7.03
C THR A 40 4.54 -10.32 -7.66
N THR A 41 4.28 -10.46 -8.96
CA THR A 41 3.36 -9.59 -9.70
C THR A 41 2.11 -10.37 -10.10
N VAL A 42 0.95 -9.81 -9.81
CA VAL A 42 -0.36 -10.37 -10.17
C VAL A 42 -1.21 -9.30 -10.81
N LYS A 43 -1.79 -9.61 -11.96
CA LYS A 43 -2.84 -8.80 -12.57
C LYS A 43 -4.19 -9.44 -12.21
N VAL A 44 -5.01 -8.73 -11.47
CA VAL A 44 -6.37 -9.12 -11.13
C VAL A 44 -7.31 -8.64 -12.23
N ASP A 45 -7.94 -9.55 -12.93
CA ASP A 45 -9.01 -9.31 -13.88
C ASP A 45 -10.39 -9.60 -13.27
N GLU A 46 -11.46 -9.42 -14.02
CA GLU A 46 -12.85 -9.64 -13.55
C GLU A 46 -13.08 -11.06 -13.00
N LYS A 47 -12.44 -12.07 -13.59
CA LYS A 47 -12.57 -13.48 -13.13
C LYS A 47 -11.84 -13.67 -11.81
N THR A 48 -10.64 -13.15 -11.72
CA THR A 48 -9.79 -13.23 -10.53
C THR A 48 -10.40 -12.46 -9.36
N GLU A 49 -10.96 -11.26 -9.61
CA GLU A 49 -11.66 -10.46 -8.60
C GLU A 49 -12.76 -11.26 -7.89
N LYS A 50 -13.62 -11.96 -8.68
CA LYS A 50 -14.71 -12.78 -8.13
C LYS A 50 -14.21 -13.97 -7.30
N LEU A 51 -12.99 -14.47 -7.56
CA LEU A 51 -12.41 -15.61 -6.86
C LEU A 51 -11.75 -15.24 -5.53
N ILE A 52 -11.11 -14.07 -5.46
CA ILE A 52 -10.28 -13.69 -4.31
C ILE A 52 -10.77 -12.44 -3.58
N ASN A 53 -11.87 -11.83 -4.06
CA ASN A 53 -12.46 -10.61 -3.49
C ASN A 53 -11.43 -9.46 -3.33
N LYS A 54 -10.60 -9.27 -4.36
CA LYS A 54 -9.63 -8.16 -4.49
C LYS A 54 -9.92 -7.42 -5.78
N LYS A 55 -9.88 -6.09 -5.78
CA LYS A 55 -10.17 -5.24 -6.94
C LYS A 55 -9.31 -5.56 -8.16
N GLN A 56 -9.88 -5.30 -9.34
CA GLN A 56 -9.17 -5.39 -10.61
C GLN A 56 -8.04 -4.37 -10.67
N GLY A 57 -6.87 -4.82 -11.11
CA GLY A 57 -5.68 -4.00 -11.24
C GLY A 57 -4.39 -4.78 -11.07
N ASN A 58 -3.31 -4.07 -10.89
CA ASN A 58 -1.98 -4.64 -10.74
C ASN A 58 -1.55 -4.62 -9.28
N TYR A 59 -1.02 -5.76 -8.84
CA TYR A 59 -0.47 -5.92 -7.49
C TYR A 59 0.97 -6.40 -7.60
N ILE A 60 1.86 -5.75 -6.87
CA ILE A 60 3.27 -6.11 -6.76
C ILE A 60 3.58 -6.32 -5.29
N THR A 61 4.07 -7.49 -4.95
CA THR A 61 4.50 -7.84 -3.59
C THR A 61 6.00 -8.10 -3.61
N ILE A 62 6.74 -7.40 -2.76
CA ILE A 62 8.18 -7.52 -2.57
C ILE A 62 8.39 -8.14 -1.19
N GLU A 63 8.92 -9.37 -1.16
CA GLU A 63 9.19 -10.13 0.07
C GLU A 63 10.72 -10.20 0.29
N PHE A 64 11.17 -9.89 1.50
CA PHE A 64 12.60 -9.85 1.90
C PHE A 64 12.79 -10.37 3.33
N GLU A 65 14.01 -10.77 3.70
CA GLU A 65 14.27 -11.34 5.02
C GLU A 65 14.50 -10.29 6.10
N ASP A 66 15.38 -9.32 5.82
CA ASP A 66 15.81 -8.33 6.81
C ASP A 66 16.18 -7.01 6.12
N VAL A 67 15.80 -5.89 6.72
CA VAL A 67 16.18 -4.53 6.31
C VAL A 67 17.00 -3.79 7.38
N THR A 68 17.39 -4.46 8.45
CA THR A 68 18.33 -3.91 9.43
C THR A 68 19.77 -4.01 8.89
N ASP A 69 20.06 -5.01 8.05
CA ASP A 69 21.28 -5.06 7.26
C ASP A 69 21.26 -3.98 6.17
N PHE A 70 22.30 -3.15 6.16
CA PHE A 70 22.41 -2.02 5.23
C PHE A 70 22.39 -2.45 3.76
N THR A 71 23.11 -3.50 3.42
CA THR A 71 23.22 -3.98 2.03
C THR A 71 21.87 -4.47 1.51
N ASN A 72 21.17 -5.25 2.32
CA ASN A 72 19.85 -5.75 1.97
C ASN A 72 18.82 -4.60 1.87
N LYS A 73 18.89 -3.64 2.79
CA LYS A 73 18.05 -2.43 2.76
C LYS A 73 18.20 -1.65 1.46
N GLU A 74 19.42 -1.41 1.01
CA GLU A 74 19.66 -0.68 -0.27
C GLU A 74 19.12 -1.47 -1.46
N LYS A 75 19.27 -2.78 -1.51
CA LYS A 75 18.70 -3.62 -2.56
C LYS A 75 17.16 -3.58 -2.58
N VAL A 76 16.52 -3.69 -1.42
CA VAL A 76 15.04 -3.56 -1.29
C VAL A 76 14.59 -2.21 -1.80
N LYS A 77 15.29 -1.13 -1.45
CA LYS A 77 15.00 0.24 -1.89
C LYS A 77 15.14 0.40 -3.40
N GLU A 78 16.17 -0.17 -4.01
CA GLU A 78 16.36 -0.15 -5.46
C GLU A 78 15.24 -0.89 -6.19
N ILE A 79 14.91 -2.10 -5.74
CA ILE A 79 13.82 -2.90 -6.30
C ILE A 79 12.48 -2.18 -6.14
N PHE A 80 12.18 -1.68 -4.95
CA PHE A 80 10.98 -0.90 -4.68
C PHE A 80 10.86 0.32 -5.62
N SER A 81 11.94 1.09 -5.75
CA SER A 81 11.96 2.26 -6.63
C SER A 81 11.75 1.90 -8.10
N LYS A 82 12.37 0.80 -8.56
CA LYS A 82 12.24 0.26 -9.92
C LYS A 82 10.79 -0.14 -10.20
N GLU A 83 10.17 -0.90 -9.30
CA GLU A 83 8.80 -1.39 -9.49
C GLU A 83 7.77 -0.26 -9.36
N LEU A 84 7.96 0.69 -8.43
CA LEU A 84 7.11 1.88 -8.33
C LEU A 84 7.17 2.73 -9.60
N LYS A 85 8.36 2.98 -10.14
CA LYS A 85 8.53 3.71 -11.41
C LYS A 85 7.81 3.03 -12.57
N LYS A 86 7.85 1.70 -12.66
CA LYS A 86 7.11 0.94 -13.68
C LYS A 86 5.60 1.10 -13.51
N MET A 87 5.10 1.02 -12.28
CA MET A 87 3.67 1.19 -12.00
C MET A 87 3.21 2.60 -12.39
N LEU A 88 3.94 3.64 -12.00
CA LEU A 88 3.63 5.03 -12.36
C LEU A 88 3.67 5.25 -13.89
N ALA A 89 4.64 4.66 -14.59
CA ALA A 89 4.73 4.73 -16.05
C ALA A 89 3.53 4.06 -16.74
N ASN A 90 3.05 2.91 -16.24
CA ASN A 90 1.86 2.25 -16.73
C ASN A 90 0.59 3.10 -16.55
N LEU A 91 0.53 3.91 -15.51
CA LEU A 91 -0.52 4.90 -15.25
C LEU A 91 -0.33 6.21 -16.03
N LYS A 92 0.67 6.29 -16.93
CA LYS A 92 1.03 7.47 -17.71
C LYS A 92 1.42 8.70 -16.87
N ILE A 93 1.86 8.46 -15.64
CA ILE A 93 2.35 9.50 -14.74
C ILE A 93 3.78 9.87 -15.16
N THR A 94 4.04 11.16 -15.25
CA THR A 94 5.32 11.73 -15.70
C THR A 94 5.97 12.56 -14.60
N LYS A 95 7.22 12.96 -14.80
CA LYS A 95 7.94 13.86 -13.89
C LYS A 95 7.27 15.23 -13.70
N ASN A 96 6.39 15.62 -14.63
CA ASN A 96 5.67 16.91 -14.57
C ASN A 96 4.30 16.79 -13.86
N SER A 97 3.92 15.57 -13.45
CA SER A 97 2.67 15.33 -12.73
C SER A 97 2.76 15.82 -11.28
N TYR A 98 1.63 16.27 -10.75
CA TYR A 98 1.50 16.67 -9.34
C TYR A 98 1.06 15.47 -8.50
N CYS A 99 1.87 15.09 -7.52
CA CYS A 99 1.62 14.00 -6.58
C CYS A 99 1.08 14.53 -5.24
N LEU A 100 -0.02 13.95 -4.77
CA LEU A 100 -0.45 14.07 -3.37
C LEU A 100 -0.15 12.76 -2.65
N ILE A 101 0.68 12.81 -1.61
CA ILE A 101 1.02 11.64 -0.78
C ILE A 101 0.24 11.71 0.53
N ILE A 102 -0.45 10.62 0.86
CA ILE A 102 -1.25 10.49 2.07
C ILE A 102 -0.66 9.38 2.94
N GLY A 103 -0.28 9.71 4.17
CA GLY A 103 0.07 8.73 5.19
C GLY A 103 -1.15 8.37 6.01
N LEU A 104 -1.70 7.18 5.81
CA LEU A 104 -2.86 6.68 6.55
C LEU A 104 -2.42 6.09 7.89
N GLY A 105 -3.30 6.14 8.88
CA GLY A 105 -3.10 5.53 10.18
C GLY A 105 -3.02 6.52 11.33
N ASN A 106 -2.67 5.99 12.48
CA ASN A 106 -2.62 6.69 13.77
C ASN A 106 -1.18 6.77 14.27
N ASP A 107 -0.64 7.97 14.35
CA ASP A 107 0.73 8.26 14.83
C ASP A 107 0.97 7.87 16.30
N LYS A 108 -0.11 7.72 17.09
CA LYS A 108 -0.06 7.28 18.50
C LYS A 108 -0.18 5.77 18.68
N SER A 109 -0.35 5.02 17.60
CA SER A 109 -0.46 3.56 17.59
C SER A 109 0.68 2.96 16.79
N THR A 110 1.69 2.39 17.45
CA THR A 110 2.88 1.83 16.78
C THR A 110 2.55 0.93 15.59
N PRO A 111 1.63 -0.05 15.66
CA PRO A 111 1.31 -0.89 14.53
C PRO A 111 0.54 -0.17 13.40
N ASP A 112 0.03 1.03 13.64
CA ASP A 112 -0.74 1.84 12.67
C ASP A 112 -0.02 3.14 12.28
N SER A 113 1.27 3.26 12.59
CA SER A 113 2.04 4.49 12.42
C SER A 113 2.88 4.57 11.14
N LEU A 114 2.86 3.55 10.28
CA LEU A 114 3.68 3.51 9.07
C LEU A 114 3.45 4.73 8.17
N GLY A 115 2.19 5.02 7.84
CA GLY A 115 1.83 6.16 6.99
C GLY A 115 2.28 7.50 7.59
N PRO A 116 1.88 7.84 8.83
CA PRO A 116 2.33 9.05 9.51
C PRO A 116 3.84 9.22 9.56
N LEU A 117 4.59 8.17 9.92
CA LEU A 117 6.05 8.21 9.97
C LEU A 117 6.69 8.36 8.59
N SER A 118 6.09 7.76 7.56
CA SER A 118 6.56 7.93 6.18
C SER A 118 6.45 9.38 5.72
N ILE A 119 5.36 10.07 6.03
CA ILE A 119 5.16 11.48 5.65
C ILE A 119 6.28 12.38 6.19
N ASN A 120 6.76 12.13 7.40
CA ASN A 120 7.86 12.90 7.99
C ASN A 120 9.18 12.80 7.22
N ASN A 121 9.31 11.79 6.35
CA ASN A 121 10.51 11.54 5.54
C ASN A 121 10.31 11.87 4.05
N ILE A 122 9.13 12.38 3.65
CA ILE A 122 8.87 12.79 2.26
C ILE A 122 9.42 14.19 2.01
N ILE A 123 10.14 14.32 0.90
CA ILE A 123 10.56 15.63 0.40
C ILE A 123 9.39 16.28 -0.31
N VAL A 124 8.77 17.27 0.32
CA VAL A 124 7.69 18.05 -0.29
C VAL A 124 8.27 19.20 -1.11
N THR A 125 7.74 19.40 -2.29
CA THR A 125 8.26 20.36 -3.27
C THR A 125 7.20 21.33 -3.79
N SER A 126 5.91 21.07 -3.53
CA SER A 126 4.81 21.83 -4.12
C SER A 126 4.92 23.35 -3.89
N HIS A 127 5.32 23.78 -2.67
CA HIS A 127 5.51 25.17 -2.33
C HIS A 127 6.65 25.85 -3.13
N LEU A 128 7.64 25.08 -3.59
CA LEU A 128 8.75 25.62 -4.38
C LEU A 128 8.28 25.99 -5.80
N PHE A 129 7.32 25.23 -6.35
CA PHE A 129 6.74 25.50 -7.68
C PHE A 129 5.88 26.77 -7.72
N GLU A 130 5.46 27.30 -6.57
CA GLU A 130 4.76 28.59 -6.47
C GLU A 130 5.73 29.77 -6.49
N LEU A 131 6.99 29.54 -6.11
CA LEU A 131 8.01 30.59 -6.00
C LEU A 131 8.89 30.69 -7.25
N GLN A 132 9.19 29.55 -7.87
CA GLN A 132 10.04 29.46 -9.08
C GLN A 132 9.91 28.10 -9.76
N ASN A 133 10.28 28.01 -11.03
CA ASN A 133 10.39 26.73 -11.72
C ASN A 133 11.52 25.90 -11.09
N VAL A 134 11.16 24.72 -10.55
CA VAL A 134 12.11 23.78 -9.94
C VAL A 134 12.38 22.66 -10.94
N GLU A 135 13.55 22.69 -11.58
CA GLU A 135 13.94 21.65 -12.50
C GLU A 135 14.40 20.38 -11.76
N GLY A 136 14.12 19.21 -12.33
CA GLY A 136 14.58 17.92 -11.82
C GLY A 136 13.74 17.30 -10.72
N PHE A 137 12.72 18.00 -10.21
CA PHE A 137 11.80 17.48 -9.19
C PHE A 137 10.37 17.37 -9.71
N MET A 138 9.61 16.42 -9.18
CA MET A 138 8.15 16.34 -9.34
C MET A 138 7.51 17.28 -8.31
N LYS A 139 6.36 17.88 -8.64
CA LYS A 139 5.55 18.63 -7.67
C LYS A 139 4.92 17.63 -6.69
N VAL A 140 5.22 17.77 -5.39
CA VAL A 140 4.78 16.85 -4.32
C VAL A 140 4.23 17.63 -3.14
N SER A 141 3.02 17.27 -2.72
CA SER A 141 2.45 17.59 -1.41
C SER A 141 2.27 16.31 -0.60
N ALA A 142 2.40 16.40 0.71
CA ALA A 142 2.23 15.25 1.60
C ALA A 142 1.49 15.64 2.87
N ILE A 143 0.62 14.76 3.38
CA ILE A 143 -0.14 14.98 4.60
C ILE A 143 -0.44 13.67 5.33
N ASN A 144 -0.46 13.72 6.66
CA ASN A 144 -1.08 12.74 7.53
C ASN A 144 -2.45 13.30 7.99
N PRO A 145 -3.58 12.80 7.46
CA PRO A 145 -4.90 13.30 7.85
C PRO A 145 -5.36 12.84 9.24
N GLY A 146 -4.64 11.87 9.84
CA GLY A 146 -5.07 11.18 11.05
C GLY A 146 -6.24 10.21 10.82
N VAL A 147 -6.76 9.67 11.91
CA VAL A 147 -7.91 8.76 11.90
C VAL A 147 -9.14 9.44 12.47
N MET A 148 -10.33 8.96 12.12
CA MET A 148 -11.60 9.54 12.59
C MET A 148 -11.68 9.64 14.12
N GLY A 149 -11.09 8.69 14.86
CA GLY A 149 -11.04 8.73 16.33
C GLY A 149 -10.20 9.88 16.90
N GLN A 150 -9.31 10.48 16.11
CA GLN A 150 -8.49 11.64 16.52
C GLN A 150 -9.10 12.96 16.03
N THR A 151 -9.67 12.96 14.83
CA THR A 151 -10.09 14.18 14.14
C THR A 151 -11.61 14.43 14.21
N GLY A 152 -12.40 13.37 14.46
CA GLY A 152 -13.87 13.42 14.36
C GLY A 152 -14.37 13.47 12.92
N ILE A 153 -13.49 13.37 11.91
CA ILE A 153 -13.81 13.48 10.49
C ILE A 153 -13.39 12.20 9.80
N GLU A 154 -14.22 11.70 8.87
CA GLU A 154 -13.86 10.55 8.04
C GLU A 154 -12.64 10.89 7.16
N THR A 155 -11.61 10.07 7.22
CA THR A 155 -10.34 10.30 6.53
C THR A 155 -10.52 10.48 5.02
N SER A 156 -11.40 9.72 4.39
CA SER A 156 -11.70 9.84 2.96
C SER A 156 -12.35 11.18 2.59
N ASP A 157 -13.14 11.78 3.49
CA ASP A 157 -13.77 13.07 3.24
C ASP A 157 -12.73 14.21 3.29
N ILE A 158 -11.74 14.11 4.19
CA ILE A 158 -10.58 15.01 4.20
C ILE A 158 -9.81 14.89 2.89
N ILE A 159 -9.51 13.66 2.45
CA ILE A 159 -8.74 13.41 1.24
C ILE A 159 -9.49 13.93 0.00
N LEU A 160 -10.78 13.67 -0.11
CA LEU A 160 -11.60 14.17 -1.22
C LEU A 160 -11.55 15.70 -1.30
N SER A 161 -11.72 16.38 -0.17
CA SER A 161 -11.65 17.85 -0.11
C SER A 161 -10.28 18.39 -0.54
N LEU A 162 -9.20 17.69 -0.17
CA LEU A 162 -7.84 18.05 -0.60
C LEU A 162 -7.65 17.83 -2.11
N VAL A 163 -8.13 16.71 -2.66
CA VAL A 163 -8.07 16.42 -4.09
C VAL A 163 -8.83 17.47 -4.89
N GLU A 164 -10.04 17.82 -4.47
CA GLU A 164 -10.84 18.88 -5.12
C GLU A 164 -10.16 20.24 -5.10
N LYS A 165 -9.52 20.60 -3.99
CA LYS A 165 -8.86 21.89 -3.81
C LYS A 165 -7.50 21.97 -4.51
N LEU A 166 -6.65 20.94 -4.35
CA LEU A 166 -5.27 20.94 -4.84
C LEU A 166 -5.16 20.48 -6.29
N LYS A 167 -6.12 19.66 -6.75
CA LYS A 167 -6.17 19.06 -8.10
C LYS A 167 -4.88 18.34 -8.48
N PRO A 168 -4.42 17.38 -7.66
CA PRO A 168 -3.26 16.56 -8.01
C PRO A 168 -3.59 15.66 -9.20
N ASP A 169 -2.57 15.30 -9.99
CA ASP A 169 -2.72 14.37 -11.11
C ASP A 169 -2.88 12.92 -10.65
N PHE A 170 -2.32 12.57 -9.48
CA PHE A 170 -2.43 11.26 -8.86
C PHE A 170 -2.18 11.32 -7.35
N LEU A 171 -2.54 10.24 -6.67
CA LEU A 171 -2.37 10.09 -5.24
C LEU A 171 -1.55 8.82 -4.92
N ILE A 172 -0.65 8.91 -3.94
CA ILE A 172 -0.02 7.76 -3.30
C ILE A 172 -0.54 7.68 -1.86
N ALA A 173 -1.17 6.54 -1.51
CA ALA A 173 -1.58 6.24 -0.14
C ALA A 173 -0.60 5.25 0.50
N ILE A 174 -0.09 5.57 1.69
CA ILE A 174 0.80 4.70 2.46
C ILE A 174 0.06 4.26 3.72
N ASP A 175 -0.02 2.95 3.97
CA ASP A 175 -0.79 2.39 5.09
C ASP A 175 -0.12 1.16 5.71
N SER A 176 -0.49 0.89 6.95
CA SER A 176 -0.19 -0.36 7.65
C SER A 176 -1.17 -1.44 7.23
N LEU A 177 -0.69 -2.63 6.88
CA LEU A 177 -1.51 -3.74 6.42
C LEU A 177 -1.62 -4.83 7.48
N ALA A 178 -2.64 -5.68 7.35
CA ALA A 178 -2.76 -6.93 8.08
C ALA A 178 -2.28 -8.11 7.23
N SER A 179 -1.55 -9.05 7.86
CA SER A 179 -1.10 -10.30 7.27
C SER A 179 -1.75 -11.51 7.98
N SER A 180 -1.94 -12.59 7.26
CA SER A 180 -2.29 -13.90 7.83
C SER A 180 -1.05 -14.75 8.18
N SER A 181 0.17 -14.18 8.06
CA SER A 181 1.42 -14.86 8.37
C SER A 181 2.37 -13.93 9.13
N ILE A 182 2.88 -14.41 10.28
CA ILE A 182 3.88 -13.71 11.10
C ILE A 182 5.17 -13.45 10.29
N GLU A 183 5.54 -14.38 9.41
CA GLU A 183 6.76 -14.31 8.61
C GLU A 183 6.81 -13.12 7.67
N ARG A 184 5.65 -12.55 7.32
CA ARG A 184 5.53 -11.39 6.42
C ARG A 184 5.50 -10.05 7.14
N VAL A 185 5.25 -10.06 8.44
CA VAL A 185 5.19 -8.82 9.23
C VAL A 185 6.54 -8.11 9.17
N ASN A 186 6.53 -6.84 8.73
CA ASN A 186 7.71 -5.99 8.50
C ASN A 186 8.74 -6.55 7.49
N LYS A 187 8.36 -7.57 6.70
CA LYS A 187 9.22 -8.22 5.70
C LYS A 187 8.60 -8.25 4.30
N THR A 188 7.56 -7.49 4.10
CA THR A 188 6.81 -7.45 2.83
C THR A 188 6.37 -6.04 2.52
N ILE A 189 6.52 -5.62 1.28
CA ILE A 189 5.93 -4.38 0.77
C ILE A 189 4.93 -4.79 -0.32
N GLN A 190 3.69 -4.33 -0.24
CA GLN A 190 2.71 -4.47 -1.31
C GLN A 190 2.43 -3.13 -1.95
N MET A 191 2.41 -3.08 -3.28
CA MET A 191 1.97 -1.94 -4.08
C MET A 191 0.83 -2.35 -4.98
N THR A 192 -0.14 -1.45 -5.19
CA THR A 192 -1.25 -1.67 -6.13
C THR A 192 -1.75 -0.35 -6.71
N ASP A 193 -2.30 -0.40 -7.92
CA ASP A 193 -2.95 0.72 -8.61
C ASP A 193 -4.48 0.75 -8.42
N THR A 194 -5.00 -0.08 -7.51
CA THR A 194 -6.45 -0.22 -7.26
C THR A 194 -6.99 0.69 -6.16
N GLY A 195 -6.11 1.44 -5.50
CA GLY A 195 -6.47 2.17 -4.28
C GLY A 195 -6.45 1.28 -3.03
N ILE A 196 -7.06 1.76 -1.96
CA ILE A 196 -7.04 1.10 -0.65
C ILE A 196 -8.37 1.26 0.09
N HIS A 197 -8.72 0.23 0.86
CA HIS A 197 -9.77 0.26 1.88
C HIS A 197 -9.12 0.29 3.27
N PRO A 198 -8.94 1.47 3.89
CA PRO A 198 -8.24 1.57 5.16
C PRO A 198 -8.91 0.72 6.24
N GLY A 199 -8.11 -0.07 6.97
CA GLY A 199 -8.59 -0.91 8.06
C GLY A 199 -9.39 -2.15 7.66
N SER A 200 -9.45 -2.52 6.37
CA SER A 200 -10.19 -3.71 5.90
C SER A 200 -9.65 -5.01 6.52
N GLY A 201 -8.35 -5.13 6.66
CA GLY A 201 -7.68 -6.29 7.24
C GLY A 201 -7.95 -6.49 8.74
N VAL A 202 -8.38 -5.45 9.46
CA VAL A 202 -8.76 -5.51 10.89
C VAL A 202 -10.27 -5.39 11.11
N GLY A 203 -11.07 -5.47 10.03
CA GLY A 203 -12.53 -5.49 10.12
C GLY A 203 -13.20 -4.12 10.23
N ASN A 204 -12.47 -3.03 10.10
CA ASN A 204 -13.01 -1.69 10.04
C ASN A 204 -13.45 -1.38 8.60
N SER A 205 -14.75 -1.10 8.43
CA SER A 205 -15.31 -0.72 7.13
C SER A 205 -15.23 0.80 6.98
N ARG A 206 -14.09 1.34 6.53
CA ARG A 206 -13.93 2.75 6.18
C ARG A 206 -14.20 2.96 4.70
N LYS A 207 -14.48 4.22 4.34
CA LYS A 207 -14.69 4.57 2.93
C LYS A 207 -13.40 4.34 2.12
N GLU A 208 -13.57 3.85 0.93
CA GLU A 208 -12.49 3.55 0.00
C GLU A 208 -11.79 4.81 -0.53
N ILE A 209 -10.49 4.70 -0.75
CA ILE A 209 -9.65 5.70 -1.43
C ILE A 209 -9.20 5.06 -2.74
N SER A 210 -9.88 5.40 -3.83
CA SER A 210 -9.67 4.76 -5.14
C SER A 210 -9.97 5.72 -6.28
N TYR A 211 -9.64 5.30 -7.51
CA TYR A 211 -9.97 6.04 -8.73
C TYR A 211 -11.46 6.36 -8.82
N GLU A 212 -12.34 5.41 -8.51
CA GLU A 212 -13.80 5.57 -8.60
C GLU A 212 -14.34 6.64 -7.66
N LYS A 213 -13.63 6.91 -6.57
CA LYS A 213 -14.03 7.93 -5.58
C LYS A 213 -13.40 9.29 -5.84
N LEU A 214 -12.14 9.30 -6.30
CA LEU A 214 -11.35 10.52 -6.40
C LEU A 214 -11.22 11.04 -7.85
N ASN A 215 -11.57 10.22 -8.84
CA ASN A 215 -11.41 10.49 -10.28
C ASN A 215 -9.97 10.85 -10.70
N ILE A 216 -8.99 10.38 -9.94
CA ILE A 216 -7.56 10.43 -10.23
C ILE A 216 -6.92 9.06 -9.92
N PRO A 217 -5.82 8.69 -10.60
CA PRO A 217 -5.09 7.46 -10.26
C PRO A 217 -4.66 7.42 -8.79
N VAL A 218 -4.84 6.27 -8.15
CA VAL A 218 -4.43 6.04 -6.77
C VAL A 218 -3.51 4.83 -6.71
N VAL A 219 -2.29 5.04 -6.26
CA VAL A 219 -1.34 3.97 -5.93
C VAL A 219 -1.35 3.78 -4.43
N ALA A 220 -1.62 2.56 -3.96
CA ALA A 220 -1.50 2.21 -2.56
C ALA A 220 -0.20 1.44 -2.31
N ILE A 221 0.50 1.80 -1.23
CA ILE A 221 1.72 1.16 -0.75
C ILE A 221 1.49 0.77 0.70
N GLY A 222 1.76 -0.48 1.03
CA GLY A 222 1.58 -0.91 2.41
C GLY A 222 2.59 -1.97 2.85
N VAL A 223 2.81 -2.00 4.15
CA VAL A 223 3.65 -3.00 4.84
C VAL A 223 2.80 -3.66 5.92
N PRO A 224 2.77 -4.99 6.01
CA PRO A 224 2.08 -5.66 7.09
C PRO A 224 2.79 -5.41 8.42
N THR A 225 2.07 -4.82 9.36
CA THR A 225 2.54 -4.48 10.72
C THR A 225 1.78 -5.24 11.79
N VAL A 226 0.64 -5.85 11.42
CA VAL A 226 -0.21 -6.61 12.34
C VAL A 226 -0.55 -7.98 11.76
N VAL A 227 -0.83 -8.91 12.66
CA VAL A 227 -1.30 -10.26 12.37
C VAL A 227 -2.43 -10.60 13.35
N ASP A 228 -3.39 -11.40 12.91
CA ASP A 228 -4.48 -11.87 13.79
C ASP A 228 -3.89 -12.72 14.93
N ALA A 229 -4.36 -12.51 16.16
CA ALA A 229 -3.89 -13.24 17.34
C ALA A 229 -4.05 -14.77 17.20
N ASN A 230 -5.07 -15.22 16.48
CA ASN A 230 -5.29 -16.65 16.22
C ASN A 230 -4.15 -17.28 15.39
N VAL A 231 -3.41 -16.47 14.62
CA VAL A 231 -2.22 -16.95 13.88
C VAL A 231 -1.05 -17.24 14.81
N ILE A 232 -0.97 -16.55 15.96
CA ILE A 232 0.11 -16.68 16.92
C ILE A 232 -0.07 -17.93 17.79
N VAL A 233 -1.33 -18.25 18.16
CA VAL A 233 -1.66 -19.33 19.09
C VAL A 233 -1.99 -20.67 18.42
N SER A 234 -2.12 -20.71 17.09
CA SER A 234 -2.32 -21.92 16.28
C SER A 234 -0.99 -22.48 15.78
#